data_cd1c3cb005efd1b29130f055c69091fb
#
_entry.id   cd1c3cb005efd1b29130f055c69091fb
#
_cell.length_a   1.000
_cell.length_b   1.000
_cell.length_c   1.000
_cell.angle_alpha   90.00
_cell.angle_beta   90.00
_cell.angle_gamma   90.00
#
_symmetry.space_group_name_H-M   'P 1'
#
loop_
_entity.id
_entity.type
_entity.pdbx_description
1 polymer ?
#
loop_
_entity_poly.entity_id
_entity_poly.type
_entity_poly.pdbx_seq_one_letter_code
_entity_poly.pdbx_strand_id
1 'polypeptide(L)'
;TLRSRGLGDVYKRQDHLVSLKKLIENAKTITLHSDRLKNEISTLTDLQKIDVFRKSDLIEIQKKNLPFGNLNFTELSEFSHIYRSPGPIYDLDGYGNNWWRFARALNAAGFNNKDIVQNCFSYHFTPAGMMFDEAAKILKCTIFPAGGENSDMQAEIMSEINTTGYVGIPDFLKIIIEKAENNDLPISNLKKALFSGGPLFPDVAEYFKSKNINFYQCYGTADLGLIAYEADINDGMIVDEDIILEIVKPGTNERVPNGEVGEVIVTVLNNYELPIIRFATGDLSTIIEGQSKTGRTNIRIKGWMGRADQTTKVRGMFVQPSQIAKIVDNLFTNKPKAKLIVSRENNRDNLKLLIEYVSNENDKIALNEKVVDEMKKILNLNGIVEFVNLGSLPNDGKVIDDLRDFGD
;
A
#
# COMPACT_ATOMS: atom_id res chain seq x y z
N THR A 1 -36.71 -3.96 -0.04
CA THR A 1 -35.29 -3.56 -0.26
C THR A 1 -34.35 -4.08 0.83
N LEU A 2 -34.68 -4.00 2.10
CA LEU A 2 -33.86 -4.54 3.21
C LEU A 2 -33.75 -6.08 3.17
N ARG A 3 -34.84 -6.79 2.80
CA ARG A 3 -34.82 -8.26 2.66
C ARG A 3 -33.96 -8.72 1.47
N SER A 4 -34.02 -8.03 0.35
CA SER A 4 -33.19 -8.40 -0.84
C SER A 4 -31.70 -8.16 -0.60
N ARG A 5 -31.34 -7.13 0.18
CA ARG A 5 -29.94 -6.84 0.56
C ARG A 5 -29.40 -7.88 1.53
N GLY A 6 -30.18 -8.29 2.53
CA GLY A 6 -29.79 -9.38 3.44
C GLY A 6 -29.57 -10.72 2.73
N LEU A 7 -30.37 -11.02 1.69
CA LEU A 7 -30.15 -12.18 0.83
C LEU A 7 -28.83 -12.07 0.03
N GLY A 8 -28.52 -10.89 -0.52
CA GLY A 8 -27.27 -10.65 -1.23
C GLY A 8 -26.03 -10.90 -0.37
N ASP A 9 -26.02 -10.49 0.89
CA ASP A 9 -24.93 -10.76 1.83
C ASP A 9 -24.81 -12.26 2.16
N VAL A 10 -25.94 -12.96 2.33
CA VAL A 10 -25.94 -14.42 2.57
C VAL A 10 -25.36 -15.19 1.40
N TYR A 11 -25.76 -14.87 0.16
CA TYR A 11 -25.23 -15.53 -1.03
C TYR A 11 -23.73 -15.24 -1.19
N LYS A 12 -23.32 -14.00 -1.00
CA LYS A 12 -21.90 -13.62 -1.07
C LYS A 12 -21.05 -14.40 -0.06
N ARG A 13 -21.53 -14.54 1.20
CA ARG A 13 -20.82 -15.33 2.21
C ARG A 13 -20.72 -16.80 1.83
N GLN A 14 -21.76 -17.35 1.20
CA GLN A 14 -21.75 -18.73 0.69
C GLN A 14 -20.74 -18.88 -0.44
N ASP A 15 -20.71 -17.95 -1.41
CA ASP A 15 -19.75 -17.96 -2.51
C ASP A 15 -18.32 -17.82 -1.99
N HIS A 16 -18.08 -16.93 -1.03
CA HIS A 16 -16.78 -16.82 -0.37
C HIS A 16 -16.36 -18.11 0.33
N LEU A 17 -17.28 -18.81 1.01
CA LEU A 17 -16.97 -20.07 1.66
C LEU A 17 -16.62 -21.17 0.67
N VAL A 18 -17.32 -21.26 -0.46
CA VAL A 18 -17.03 -22.20 -1.55
C VAL A 18 -15.66 -21.93 -2.13
N SER A 19 -15.35 -20.67 -2.47
CA SER A 19 -14.05 -20.25 -3.02
C SER A 19 -12.92 -20.49 -2.02
N LEU A 20 -13.14 -20.18 -0.73
CA LEU A 20 -12.18 -20.43 0.33
C LEU A 20 -11.86 -21.93 0.49
N LYS A 21 -12.86 -22.81 0.47
CA LYS A 21 -12.64 -24.26 0.56
C LYS A 21 -11.78 -24.74 -0.60
N LYS A 22 -12.09 -24.31 -1.82
CA LYS A 22 -11.31 -24.65 -3.01
C LYS A 22 -9.86 -24.14 -2.91
N LEU A 23 -9.67 -22.90 -2.45
CA LEU A 23 -8.35 -22.31 -2.23
C LEU A 23 -7.54 -23.13 -1.20
N ILE A 24 -8.16 -23.53 -0.09
CA ILE A 24 -7.52 -24.33 0.97
C ILE A 24 -7.14 -25.70 0.46
N GLU A 25 -8.01 -26.37 -0.30
CA GLU A 25 -7.72 -27.67 -0.90
C GLU A 25 -6.46 -27.60 -1.79
N ASN A 26 -6.37 -26.59 -2.65
CA ASN A 26 -5.17 -26.38 -3.46
C ASN A 26 -3.94 -26.07 -2.60
N ALA A 27 -4.08 -25.16 -1.63
CA ALA A 27 -2.96 -24.73 -0.79
C ALA A 27 -2.38 -25.86 0.08
N LYS A 28 -3.17 -26.86 0.47
CA LYS A 28 -2.70 -28.02 1.25
C LYS A 28 -1.62 -28.82 0.55
N THR A 29 -1.53 -28.76 -0.76
CA THR A 29 -0.47 -29.43 -1.54
C THR A 29 0.87 -28.73 -1.47
N ILE A 30 0.90 -27.46 -1.04
CA ILE A 30 2.10 -26.66 -0.82
C ILE A 30 2.59 -26.91 0.60
N THR A 31 3.83 -27.38 0.76
CA THR A 31 4.40 -27.82 2.04
C THR A 31 4.22 -26.80 3.17
N LEU A 32 4.47 -25.50 2.89
CA LEU A 32 4.31 -24.44 3.90
C LEU A 32 2.85 -24.33 4.39
N HIS A 33 1.91 -24.44 3.49
CA HIS A 33 0.49 -24.30 3.82
C HIS A 33 -0.07 -25.57 4.46
N SER A 34 0.44 -26.77 4.13
CA SER A 34 -0.02 -28.03 4.70
C SER A 34 0.02 -28.05 6.23
N ASP A 35 1.06 -27.47 6.82
CA ASP A 35 1.20 -27.38 8.28
C ASP A 35 0.25 -26.39 8.93
N ARG A 36 -0.09 -25.29 8.24
CA ARG A 36 -1.00 -24.26 8.71
C ARG A 36 -2.49 -24.63 8.53
N LEU A 37 -2.82 -25.46 7.53
CA LEU A 37 -4.19 -25.77 7.09
C LEU A 37 -4.71 -27.11 7.59
N LYS A 38 -4.26 -27.56 8.76
CA LYS A 38 -4.69 -28.84 9.38
C LYS A 38 -6.14 -28.83 9.86
N ASN A 39 -6.66 -27.65 10.21
CA ASN A 39 -8.01 -27.51 10.73
C ASN A 39 -9.06 -27.55 9.61
N GLU A 40 -10.19 -28.19 9.88
CA GLU A 40 -11.35 -28.14 8.98
C GLU A 40 -11.99 -26.74 9.02
N ILE A 41 -12.30 -26.23 7.84
CA ILE A 41 -12.98 -24.93 7.65
C ILE A 41 -14.41 -25.19 7.18
N SER A 42 -15.34 -25.08 8.10
CA SER A 42 -16.77 -25.25 7.84
C SER A 42 -17.49 -23.92 7.64
N THR A 43 -16.96 -22.85 8.24
CA THR A 43 -17.50 -21.49 8.17
C THR A 43 -16.39 -20.47 7.91
N LEU A 44 -16.74 -19.25 7.48
CA LEU A 44 -15.76 -18.18 7.32
C LEU A 44 -15.08 -17.78 8.65
N THR A 45 -15.77 -17.98 9.77
CA THR A 45 -15.20 -17.69 11.10
C THR A 45 -14.07 -18.67 11.46
N ASP A 46 -14.06 -19.87 10.89
CA ASP A 46 -13.03 -20.86 11.14
C ASP A 46 -11.64 -20.43 10.59
N LEU A 47 -11.59 -19.41 9.71
CA LEU A 47 -10.32 -18.82 9.28
C LEU A 47 -9.43 -18.41 10.47
N GLN A 48 -10.03 -17.99 11.60
CA GLN A 48 -9.29 -17.63 12.80
C GLN A 48 -8.47 -18.79 13.41
N LYS A 49 -8.77 -20.02 13.05
CA LYS A 49 -8.02 -21.22 13.46
C LYS A 49 -6.71 -21.42 12.69
N ILE A 50 -6.53 -20.65 11.60
CA ILE A 50 -5.31 -20.66 10.79
C ILE A 50 -4.41 -19.52 11.26
N ASP A 51 -3.14 -19.82 11.54
CA ASP A 51 -2.18 -18.79 11.95
C ASP A 51 -1.96 -17.74 10.85
N VAL A 52 -1.76 -16.50 11.26
CA VAL A 52 -1.43 -15.39 10.36
C VAL A 52 -0.06 -15.64 9.71
N PHE A 53 0.03 -15.43 8.41
CA PHE A 53 1.24 -15.47 7.63
C PHE A 53 1.74 -14.04 7.39
N ARG A 54 2.94 -13.72 7.84
CA ARG A 54 3.44 -12.35 7.83
C ARG A 54 4.33 -12.07 6.64
N LYS A 55 4.35 -10.82 6.22
CA LYS A 55 5.22 -10.36 5.14
C LYS A 55 6.72 -10.59 5.45
N SER A 56 7.12 -10.47 6.71
CA SER A 56 8.48 -10.83 7.16
C SER A 56 8.83 -12.29 6.92
N ASP A 57 7.85 -13.20 7.12
CA ASP A 57 8.04 -14.63 6.94
C ASP A 57 8.23 -14.97 5.46
N LEU A 58 7.51 -14.25 4.58
CA LEU A 58 7.60 -14.41 3.13
C LEU A 58 9.03 -14.14 2.62
N ILE A 59 9.69 -13.09 3.13
CA ILE A 59 11.07 -12.77 2.77
C ILE A 59 12.01 -13.93 3.11
N GLU A 60 11.91 -14.48 4.31
CA GLU A 60 12.77 -15.57 4.75
C GLU A 60 12.49 -16.89 4.01
N ILE A 61 11.23 -17.13 3.65
CA ILE A 61 10.85 -18.31 2.86
C ILE A 61 11.38 -18.21 1.44
N GLN A 62 11.22 -17.06 0.79
CA GLN A 62 11.73 -16.84 -0.56
C GLN A 62 13.27 -16.93 -0.62
N LYS A 63 13.99 -16.43 0.40
CA LYS A 63 15.46 -16.58 0.47
C LYS A 63 15.91 -18.03 0.51
N LYS A 64 15.17 -18.92 1.13
CA LYS A 64 15.53 -20.35 1.23
C LYS A 64 15.37 -21.07 -0.10
N ASN A 65 14.36 -20.71 -0.89
CA ASN A 65 14.06 -21.34 -2.18
C ASN A 65 13.62 -20.24 -3.17
N LEU A 66 14.56 -19.61 -3.86
CA LEU A 66 14.27 -18.55 -4.81
C LEU A 66 13.54 -19.06 -6.06
N PRO A 67 12.68 -18.27 -6.68
CA PRO A 67 12.26 -16.93 -6.23
C PRO A 67 11.09 -16.93 -5.24
N PHE A 68 10.19 -17.92 -5.24
CA PHE A 68 8.89 -17.88 -4.53
C PHE A 68 8.82 -18.77 -3.30
N GLY A 69 9.92 -19.35 -2.81
CA GLY A 69 9.92 -20.18 -1.61
C GLY A 69 9.12 -21.47 -1.74
N ASN A 70 8.92 -21.97 -2.97
CA ASN A 70 8.02 -23.10 -3.29
C ASN A 70 6.55 -22.83 -2.89
N LEU A 71 6.11 -21.58 -2.93
CA LEU A 71 4.72 -21.19 -2.64
C LEU A 71 3.83 -21.20 -3.88
N ASN A 72 4.41 -21.19 -5.08
CA ASN A 72 3.68 -21.27 -6.34
C ASN A 72 3.27 -22.71 -6.63
N PHE A 73 2.08 -22.86 -7.20
CA PHE A 73 1.49 -24.15 -7.55
C PHE A 73 1.92 -24.64 -8.93
N THR A 74 2.20 -23.72 -9.85
CA THR A 74 2.54 -24.01 -11.25
C THR A 74 3.99 -23.62 -11.56
N GLU A 75 4.49 -24.11 -12.71
CA GLU A 75 5.83 -23.76 -13.19
C GLU A 75 5.94 -22.27 -13.51
N LEU A 76 7.13 -21.68 -13.30
CA LEU A 76 7.35 -20.24 -13.52
C LEU A 76 7.10 -19.80 -14.95
N SER A 77 7.26 -20.68 -15.92
CA SER A 77 7.00 -20.42 -17.35
C SER A 77 5.51 -20.27 -17.68
N GLU A 78 4.62 -20.60 -16.76
CA GLU A 78 3.17 -20.47 -16.91
C GLU A 78 2.62 -19.13 -16.41
N PHE A 79 3.49 -18.26 -15.90
CA PHE A 79 3.14 -16.91 -15.47
C PHE A 79 3.51 -15.87 -16.53
N SER A 80 2.77 -14.74 -16.52
CA SER A 80 2.95 -13.66 -17.47
C SER A 80 4.17 -12.79 -17.13
N HIS A 81 4.35 -12.46 -15.85
CA HIS A 81 5.48 -11.67 -15.37
C HIS A 81 5.96 -12.13 -14.00
N ILE A 82 7.25 -11.86 -13.74
CA ILE A 82 7.87 -11.96 -12.42
C ILE A 82 8.34 -10.57 -12.04
N TYR A 83 8.00 -10.12 -10.84
CA TYR A 83 8.38 -8.84 -10.28
C TYR A 83 9.28 -9.02 -9.07
N ARG A 84 9.96 -7.95 -8.69
CA ARG A 84 10.73 -7.89 -7.44
C ARG A 84 10.56 -6.54 -6.78
N SER A 85 9.74 -6.50 -5.75
CA SER A 85 9.53 -5.29 -4.96
C SER A 85 10.69 -4.97 -4.02
N PRO A 86 10.82 -3.70 -3.54
CA PRO A 86 11.95 -3.32 -2.66
C PRO A 86 11.88 -3.93 -1.25
N GLY A 87 11.51 -5.17 -1.07
CA GLY A 87 11.39 -5.82 0.22
C GLY A 87 12.49 -6.79 0.66
N PRO A 88 13.35 -7.43 -0.11
CA PRO A 88 13.16 -7.85 -1.48
C PRO A 88 12.18 -9.05 -1.56
N ILE A 89 11.03 -8.83 -2.13
CA ILE A 89 9.99 -9.84 -2.31
C ILE A 89 9.75 -10.03 -3.80
N TYR A 90 9.64 -11.29 -4.22
CA TYR A 90 9.23 -11.65 -5.57
C TYR A 90 7.72 -11.81 -5.62
N ASP A 91 7.11 -11.16 -6.61
CA ASP A 91 5.68 -11.21 -6.92
C ASP A 91 5.52 -11.69 -8.35
N LEU A 92 4.35 -12.23 -8.68
CA LEU A 92 4.04 -12.71 -10.03
C LEU A 92 2.62 -12.33 -10.44
N ASP A 93 2.38 -12.31 -11.75
CA ASP A 93 1.04 -12.32 -12.31
C ASP A 93 0.85 -13.44 -13.33
N GLY A 94 -0.39 -13.82 -13.54
CA GLY A 94 -0.79 -14.84 -14.50
C GLY A 94 -1.49 -14.25 -15.73
N TYR A 95 -1.85 -15.13 -16.67
CA TYR A 95 -2.54 -14.77 -17.92
C TYR A 95 -4.06 -14.53 -17.76
N GLY A 96 -4.57 -14.39 -16.54
CA GLY A 96 -6.00 -14.13 -16.31
C GLY A 96 -6.40 -12.68 -16.58
N ASN A 97 -7.69 -12.46 -16.84
CA ASN A 97 -8.23 -11.12 -16.89
C ASN A 97 -8.42 -10.56 -15.47
N ASN A 98 -7.91 -9.33 -15.24
CA ASN A 98 -8.04 -8.63 -13.96
C ASN A 98 -7.40 -9.38 -12.79
N TRP A 99 -6.22 -9.96 -13.03
CA TRP A 99 -5.46 -10.70 -12.01
C TRP A 99 -5.34 -9.93 -10.69
N TRP A 100 -4.99 -8.65 -10.80
CA TRP A 100 -4.81 -7.75 -9.67
C TRP A 100 -6.10 -7.05 -9.20
N ARG A 101 -7.24 -7.23 -9.90
CA ARG A 101 -8.59 -6.72 -9.60
C ARG A 101 -8.78 -5.19 -9.67
N PHE A 102 -7.77 -4.41 -10.07
CA PHE A 102 -7.84 -2.93 -10.12
C PHE A 102 -8.87 -2.38 -11.13
N ALA A 103 -9.37 -3.17 -12.06
CA ALA A 103 -10.43 -2.73 -12.96
C ALA A 103 -11.71 -2.32 -12.21
N ARG A 104 -11.99 -2.93 -11.04
CA ARG A 104 -13.13 -2.54 -10.18
C ARG A 104 -12.96 -1.14 -9.61
N ALA A 105 -11.76 -0.82 -9.14
CA ALA A 105 -11.43 0.51 -8.60
C ALA A 105 -11.51 1.59 -9.69
N LEU A 106 -10.94 1.35 -10.88
CA LEU A 106 -11.02 2.27 -12.01
C LEU A 106 -12.47 2.49 -12.45
N ASN A 107 -13.28 1.42 -12.55
CA ASN A 107 -14.69 1.53 -12.92
C ASN A 107 -15.47 2.34 -11.84
N ALA A 108 -15.22 2.11 -10.56
CA ALA A 108 -15.85 2.87 -9.47
C ALA A 108 -15.47 4.36 -9.52
N ALA A 109 -14.24 4.68 -9.91
CA ALA A 109 -13.76 6.05 -10.12
C ALA A 109 -14.27 6.68 -11.45
N GLY A 110 -15.11 5.95 -12.22
CA GLY A 110 -15.77 6.45 -13.42
C GLY A 110 -14.94 6.42 -14.69
N PHE A 111 -13.83 5.66 -14.71
CA PHE A 111 -13.05 5.44 -15.93
C PHE A 111 -13.81 4.53 -16.90
N ASN A 112 -13.66 4.81 -18.19
CA ASN A 112 -14.34 4.07 -19.27
C ASN A 112 -13.58 4.20 -20.61
N ASN A 113 -14.12 3.61 -21.65
CA ASN A 113 -13.51 3.51 -22.99
C ASN A 113 -13.33 4.85 -23.75
N LYS A 114 -13.69 5.98 -23.16
CA LYS A 114 -13.45 7.32 -23.71
C LYS A 114 -12.25 7.99 -23.06
N ASP A 115 -11.66 7.36 -22.04
CA ASP A 115 -10.57 7.95 -21.29
C ASP A 115 -9.20 7.67 -21.91
N ILE A 116 -8.37 8.70 -21.91
CA ILE A 116 -6.92 8.63 -22.12
C ILE A 116 -6.29 8.74 -20.75
N VAL A 117 -5.69 7.65 -20.28
CA VAL A 117 -5.18 7.51 -18.93
C VAL A 117 -3.67 7.61 -18.92
N GLN A 118 -3.12 8.59 -18.21
CA GLN A 118 -1.69 8.66 -17.91
C GLN A 118 -1.39 7.84 -16.66
N ASN A 119 -0.69 6.71 -16.86
CA ASN A 119 -0.32 5.82 -15.78
C ASN A 119 1.09 6.17 -15.28
N CYS A 120 1.14 6.78 -14.10
CA CYS A 120 2.37 7.26 -13.46
C CYS A 120 2.92 6.30 -12.39
N PHE A 121 2.46 5.06 -12.34
CA PHE A 121 3.12 4.02 -11.56
C PHE A 121 4.32 3.45 -12.31
N SER A 122 5.33 2.99 -11.55
CA SER A 122 6.52 2.38 -12.12
C SER A 122 6.19 1.08 -12.87
N TYR A 123 6.78 0.94 -14.06
CA TYR A 123 6.77 -0.28 -14.86
C TYR A 123 8.04 -1.12 -14.68
N HIS A 124 8.97 -0.64 -13.84
CA HIS A 124 10.28 -1.27 -13.61
C HIS A 124 10.28 -2.03 -12.29
N PHE A 125 10.64 -3.31 -12.34
CA PHE A 125 10.79 -4.24 -11.23
C PHE A 125 9.53 -4.53 -10.41
N THR A 126 8.67 -3.54 -10.15
CA THR A 126 7.46 -3.66 -9.33
C THR A 126 6.20 -3.78 -10.20
N PRO A 127 5.12 -4.43 -9.73
CA PRO A 127 3.96 -4.71 -10.56
C PRO A 127 3.02 -3.51 -10.75
N ALA A 128 3.16 -2.41 -10.00
CA ALA A 128 2.15 -1.36 -9.91
C ALA A 128 1.74 -0.76 -11.28
N GLY A 129 2.71 -0.47 -12.16
CA GLY A 129 2.41 0.03 -13.50
C GLY A 129 1.57 -0.94 -14.31
N MET A 130 1.94 -2.23 -14.29
CA MET A 130 1.23 -3.30 -15.01
C MET A 130 -0.16 -3.56 -14.42
N MET A 131 -0.33 -3.48 -13.09
CA MET A 131 -1.63 -3.62 -12.43
C MET A 131 -2.67 -2.63 -12.96
N PHE A 132 -2.29 -1.35 -13.06
CA PHE A 132 -3.20 -0.32 -13.58
C PHE A 132 -3.30 -0.33 -15.11
N ASP A 133 -2.26 -0.75 -15.81
CA ASP A 133 -2.28 -0.95 -17.27
C ASP A 133 -3.29 -2.04 -17.67
N GLU A 134 -3.22 -3.22 -17.04
CA GLU A 134 -4.19 -4.29 -17.24
C GLU A 134 -5.63 -3.82 -16.92
N ALA A 135 -5.81 -3.17 -15.80
CA ALA A 135 -7.11 -2.67 -15.37
C ALA A 135 -7.73 -1.67 -16.37
N ALA A 136 -6.93 -0.75 -16.87
CA ALA A 136 -7.37 0.23 -17.85
C ALA A 136 -7.67 -0.42 -19.21
N LYS A 137 -6.90 -1.43 -19.64
CA LYS A 137 -7.19 -2.23 -20.85
C LYS A 137 -8.52 -2.97 -20.76
N ILE A 138 -8.85 -3.53 -19.60
CA ILE A 138 -10.16 -4.19 -19.37
C ILE A 138 -11.32 -3.21 -19.60
N LEU A 139 -11.17 -1.96 -19.15
CA LEU A 139 -12.15 -0.89 -19.35
C LEU A 139 -12.08 -0.26 -20.77
N LYS A 140 -11.17 -0.76 -21.61
CA LYS A 140 -10.89 -0.25 -22.96
C LYS A 140 -10.46 1.21 -22.98
N CYS A 141 -9.81 1.69 -21.94
CA CYS A 141 -9.16 3.00 -21.93
C CYS A 141 -7.93 2.99 -22.86
N THR A 142 -7.60 4.16 -23.42
CA THR A 142 -6.28 4.38 -24.01
C THR A 142 -5.29 4.69 -22.90
N ILE A 143 -4.11 4.06 -22.89
CA ILE A 143 -3.14 4.18 -21.80
C ILE A 143 -1.85 4.80 -22.32
N PHE A 144 -1.35 5.81 -21.62
CA PHE A 144 0.01 6.29 -21.75
C PHE A 144 0.83 5.76 -20.56
N PRO A 145 1.81 4.85 -20.78
CA PRO A 145 2.61 4.24 -19.73
C PRO A 145 3.76 5.17 -19.32
N ALA A 146 3.46 6.20 -18.52
CA ALA A 146 4.35 7.31 -18.23
C ALA A 146 5.43 6.98 -17.17
N GLY A 147 5.10 6.12 -16.18
CA GLY A 147 6.00 5.87 -15.04
C GLY A 147 6.06 7.03 -14.05
N GLY A 148 6.93 6.91 -13.04
CA GLY A 148 7.02 7.85 -11.91
C GLY A 148 8.11 8.91 -12.01
N GLU A 149 8.66 9.17 -13.19
CA GLU A 149 9.81 10.07 -13.39
C GLU A 149 9.47 11.20 -14.36
N ASN A 150 10.35 12.20 -14.45
CA ASN A 150 10.35 13.23 -15.52
C ASN A 150 9.08 14.10 -15.59
N SER A 151 8.77 14.79 -14.50
CA SER A 151 7.53 15.58 -14.34
C SER A 151 7.31 16.64 -15.40
N ASP A 152 8.37 17.23 -15.97
CA ASP A 152 8.25 18.24 -17.04
C ASP A 152 7.74 17.61 -18.34
N MET A 153 8.35 16.51 -18.78
CA MET A 153 7.87 15.76 -19.95
C MET A 153 6.46 15.22 -19.73
N GLN A 154 6.14 14.80 -18.51
CA GLN A 154 4.79 14.30 -18.18
C GLN A 154 3.73 15.41 -18.29
N ALA A 155 4.05 16.64 -17.94
CA ALA A 155 3.17 17.79 -18.12
C ALA A 155 2.95 18.12 -19.63
N GLU A 156 4.02 18.10 -20.42
CA GLU A 156 3.96 18.28 -21.87
C GLU A 156 3.06 17.23 -22.52
N ILE A 157 3.31 15.97 -22.27
CA ILE A 157 2.52 14.85 -22.85
C ILE A 157 1.07 14.92 -22.38
N MET A 158 0.80 15.20 -21.12
CA MET A 158 -0.57 15.35 -20.59
C MET A 158 -1.37 16.38 -21.39
N SER A 159 -0.74 17.47 -21.80
CA SER A 159 -1.32 18.49 -22.66
C SER A 159 -1.49 18.02 -24.11
N GLU A 160 -0.43 17.46 -24.71
CA GLU A 160 -0.39 17.08 -26.13
C GLU A 160 -1.42 15.99 -26.48
N ILE A 161 -1.55 14.96 -25.66
CA ILE A 161 -2.49 13.85 -25.90
C ILE A 161 -3.87 14.09 -25.31
N ASN A 162 -4.11 15.27 -24.70
CA ASN A 162 -5.38 15.61 -24.06
C ASN A 162 -5.81 14.57 -23.01
N THR A 163 -4.91 14.22 -22.08
CA THR A 163 -5.15 13.28 -21.00
C THR A 163 -6.44 13.59 -20.23
N THR A 164 -7.31 12.60 -20.06
CA THR A 164 -8.60 12.76 -19.35
C THR A 164 -8.56 12.18 -17.94
N GLY A 165 -7.65 11.24 -17.68
CA GLY A 165 -7.53 10.54 -16.41
C GLY A 165 -6.10 10.25 -16.01
N TYR A 166 -5.88 10.18 -14.71
CA TYR A 166 -4.59 9.91 -14.10
C TYR A 166 -4.66 8.73 -13.14
N VAL A 167 -3.63 7.91 -13.12
CA VAL A 167 -3.40 6.92 -12.06
C VAL A 167 -1.96 7.03 -11.54
N GLY A 168 -1.81 7.10 -10.21
CA GLY A 168 -0.50 7.32 -9.59
C GLY A 168 -0.62 7.77 -8.13
N ILE A 169 0.44 8.35 -7.60
CA ILE A 169 0.43 8.96 -6.28
C ILE A 169 -0.08 10.42 -6.33
N PRO A 170 -0.77 10.90 -5.29
CA PRO A 170 -1.37 12.24 -5.29
C PRO A 170 -0.32 13.37 -5.48
N ASP A 171 0.74 13.36 -4.71
CA ASP A 171 1.77 14.39 -4.74
C ASP A 171 2.41 14.54 -6.13
N PHE A 172 2.56 13.44 -6.87
CA PHE A 172 3.16 13.51 -8.20
C PHE A 172 2.23 14.14 -9.23
N LEU A 173 0.92 13.86 -9.16
CA LEU A 173 -0.05 14.58 -10.00
C LEU A 173 -0.04 16.08 -9.72
N LYS A 174 0.03 16.48 -8.45
CA LYS A 174 0.14 17.90 -8.11
C LYS A 174 1.35 18.55 -8.75
N ILE A 175 2.53 17.90 -8.67
CA ILE A 175 3.76 18.39 -9.32
C ILE A 175 3.57 18.52 -10.84
N ILE A 176 2.96 17.55 -11.50
CA ILE A 176 2.70 17.60 -12.96
C ILE A 176 1.79 18.76 -13.31
N ILE A 177 0.73 19.00 -12.55
CA ILE A 177 -0.20 20.12 -12.78
C ILE A 177 0.52 21.46 -12.58
N GLU A 178 1.28 21.62 -11.50
CA GLU A 178 2.06 22.84 -11.24
C GLU A 178 3.07 23.12 -12.37
N LYS A 179 3.71 22.08 -12.93
CA LYS A 179 4.60 22.19 -14.09
C LYS A 179 3.84 22.61 -15.35
N ALA A 180 2.68 22.04 -15.60
CA ALA A 180 1.85 22.42 -16.73
C ALA A 180 1.43 23.89 -16.63
N GLU A 181 1.01 24.36 -15.47
CA GLU A 181 0.62 25.76 -15.23
C GLU A 181 1.80 26.72 -15.41
N ASN A 182 2.99 26.38 -14.89
CA ASN A 182 4.18 27.22 -15.02
C ASN A 182 4.70 27.33 -16.48
N ASN A 183 4.33 26.39 -17.34
CA ASN A 183 4.70 26.37 -18.76
C ASN A 183 3.54 26.69 -19.69
N ASP A 184 2.43 27.23 -19.17
CA ASP A 184 1.21 27.58 -19.94
C ASP A 184 0.65 26.42 -20.78
N LEU A 185 0.82 25.17 -20.31
CA LEU A 185 0.34 23.97 -21.00
C LEU A 185 -1.14 23.70 -20.65
N PRO A 186 -2.05 23.55 -21.64
CA PRO A 186 -3.45 23.32 -21.37
C PRO A 186 -3.70 21.86 -20.96
N ILE A 187 -4.18 21.66 -19.72
CA ILE A 187 -4.56 20.33 -19.19
C ILE A 187 -6.03 20.28 -18.76
N SER A 188 -6.87 21.11 -19.36
CA SER A 188 -8.30 21.26 -18.99
C SER A 188 -9.12 20.00 -19.18
N ASN A 189 -8.62 19.01 -19.94
CA ASN A 189 -9.28 17.71 -20.17
C ASN A 189 -9.08 16.72 -19.03
N LEU A 190 -8.10 16.95 -18.13
CA LEU A 190 -7.90 16.11 -16.95
C LEU A 190 -9.07 16.29 -15.98
N LYS A 191 -9.89 15.24 -15.80
CA LYS A 191 -11.12 15.28 -15.00
C LYS A 191 -11.18 14.21 -13.92
N LYS A 192 -10.35 13.18 -14.02
CA LYS A 192 -10.41 12.01 -13.15
C LYS A 192 -9.03 11.63 -12.64
N ALA A 193 -8.97 11.18 -11.40
CA ALA A 193 -7.78 10.56 -10.84
C ALA A 193 -8.15 9.37 -9.95
N LEU A 194 -7.34 8.32 -9.98
CA LEU A 194 -7.36 7.24 -9.00
C LEU A 194 -5.99 7.14 -8.34
N PHE A 195 -5.95 7.36 -7.05
CA PHE A 195 -4.72 7.39 -6.27
C PHE A 195 -4.49 6.08 -5.51
N SER A 196 -3.24 5.66 -5.45
CA SER A 196 -2.78 4.56 -4.62
C SER A 196 -1.29 4.73 -4.26
N GLY A 197 -0.78 3.90 -3.36
CA GLY A 197 0.64 3.83 -3.04
C GLY A 197 1.22 5.03 -2.27
N GLY A 198 0.42 6.00 -1.91
CA GLY A 198 0.76 7.14 -1.07
C GLY A 198 -0.49 7.75 -0.44
N PRO A 199 -0.35 8.46 0.68
CA PRO A 199 -1.47 9.13 1.32
C PRO A 199 -1.95 10.32 0.48
N LEU A 200 -3.24 10.59 0.55
CA LEU A 200 -3.83 11.82 0.03
C LEU A 200 -4.01 12.80 1.20
N PHE A 201 -3.15 13.80 1.28
CA PHE A 201 -3.23 14.81 2.33
C PHE A 201 -4.37 15.79 2.08
N PRO A 202 -5.00 16.35 3.14
CA PRO A 202 -6.17 17.24 3.01
C PRO A 202 -5.93 18.45 2.12
N ASP A 203 -4.77 19.09 2.22
CA ASP A 203 -4.40 20.24 1.40
C ASP A 203 -4.24 19.88 -0.09
N VAL A 204 -3.75 18.68 -0.39
CA VAL A 204 -3.63 18.17 -1.77
C VAL A 204 -5.01 17.80 -2.32
N ALA A 205 -5.90 17.24 -1.49
CA ALA A 205 -7.28 16.99 -1.87
C ALA A 205 -8.04 18.28 -2.22
N GLU A 206 -7.88 19.34 -1.40
CA GLU A 206 -8.48 20.64 -1.69
C GLU A 206 -7.90 21.28 -2.98
N TYR A 207 -6.61 21.11 -3.23
CA TYR A 207 -6.00 21.53 -4.47
C TYR A 207 -6.67 20.88 -5.70
N PHE A 208 -6.88 19.54 -5.70
CA PHE A 208 -7.54 18.88 -6.81
C PHE A 208 -9.02 19.28 -6.97
N LYS A 209 -9.75 19.50 -5.88
CA LYS A 209 -11.11 20.05 -5.92
C LYS A 209 -11.13 21.42 -6.60
N SER A 210 -10.17 22.31 -6.29
CA SER A 210 -10.06 23.63 -6.91
C SER A 210 -9.80 23.57 -8.42
N LYS A 211 -9.18 22.47 -8.91
CA LYS A 211 -8.95 22.22 -10.33
C LYS A 211 -10.11 21.46 -11.03
N ASN A 212 -11.22 21.20 -10.33
CA ASN A 212 -12.36 20.42 -10.82
C ASN A 212 -11.96 19.01 -11.30
N ILE A 213 -11.05 18.35 -10.57
CA ILE A 213 -10.65 16.98 -10.78
C ILE A 213 -11.41 16.09 -9.79
N ASN A 214 -12.18 15.13 -10.30
CA ASN A 214 -12.80 14.09 -9.49
C ASN A 214 -11.76 13.02 -9.17
N PHE A 215 -11.55 12.74 -7.90
CA PHE A 215 -10.55 11.77 -7.49
C PHE A 215 -11.12 10.77 -6.49
N TYR A 216 -10.56 9.58 -6.53
CA TYR A 216 -10.82 8.48 -5.61
C TYR A 216 -9.51 7.84 -5.20
N GLN A 217 -9.53 7.09 -4.11
CA GLN A 217 -8.39 6.35 -3.61
C GLN A 217 -8.66 4.84 -3.66
N CYS A 218 -7.61 4.06 -3.79
CA CYS A 218 -7.67 2.62 -3.58
C CYS A 218 -6.47 2.15 -2.75
N TYR A 219 -6.68 1.07 -2.02
CA TYR A 219 -5.69 0.41 -1.20
C TYR A 219 -5.35 -0.94 -1.81
N GLY A 220 -4.08 -1.17 -2.03
CA GLY A 220 -3.52 -2.41 -2.55
C GLY A 220 -2.03 -2.53 -2.29
N THR A 221 -1.51 -3.74 -2.43
CA THR A 221 -0.08 -4.04 -2.28
C THR A 221 0.45 -4.83 -3.47
N ALA A 222 1.77 -4.87 -3.63
CA ALA A 222 2.41 -5.66 -4.68
C ALA A 222 2.08 -7.15 -4.57
N ASP A 223 1.99 -7.66 -3.34
CA ASP A 223 1.76 -9.07 -3.06
C ASP A 223 0.30 -9.50 -3.31
N LEU A 224 -0.66 -8.60 -3.06
CA LEU A 224 -2.09 -8.93 -2.99
C LEU A 224 -2.92 -8.33 -4.11
N GLY A 225 -2.42 -7.31 -4.81
CA GLY A 225 -3.22 -6.50 -5.69
C GLY A 225 -4.21 -5.59 -4.94
N LEU A 226 -5.38 -5.34 -5.52
CA LEU A 226 -6.43 -4.52 -4.92
C LEU A 226 -7.00 -5.19 -3.67
N ILE A 227 -7.08 -4.44 -2.58
CA ILE A 227 -7.70 -4.87 -1.32
C ILE A 227 -9.02 -4.13 -1.12
N ALA A 228 -9.01 -2.80 -1.29
CA ALA A 228 -10.20 -1.97 -1.12
C ALA A 228 -10.13 -0.70 -1.99
N TYR A 229 -11.28 -0.08 -2.26
CA TYR A 229 -11.38 1.09 -3.12
C TYR A 229 -12.56 2.00 -2.72
N GLU A 230 -12.42 3.28 -2.94
CA GLU A 230 -13.51 4.25 -2.80
C GLU A 230 -14.49 4.12 -3.98
N ALA A 231 -15.77 4.21 -3.69
CA ALA A 231 -16.85 4.29 -4.68
C ALA A 231 -17.80 5.48 -4.41
N ASP A 232 -17.62 6.14 -3.28
CA ASP A 232 -18.20 7.41 -2.90
C ASP A 232 -17.21 8.11 -1.96
N ILE A 233 -17.05 9.41 -2.12
CA ILE A 233 -16.12 10.22 -1.32
C ILE A 233 -16.64 10.28 0.13
N ASN A 234 -15.74 10.06 1.10
CA ASN A 234 -16.07 10.05 2.53
C ASN A 234 -17.02 8.92 2.99
N ASP A 235 -17.09 7.81 2.27
CA ASP A 235 -17.83 6.59 2.67
C ASP A 235 -16.91 5.43 3.07
N GLY A 236 -15.61 5.67 3.13
CA GLY A 236 -14.58 4.66 3.31
C GLY A 236 -14.33 3.85 2.04
N MET A 237 -13.42 2.88 2.13
CA MET A 237 -13.06 2.01 1.03
C MET A 237 -13.81 0.69 1.12
N ILE A 238 -14.48 0.31 0.04
CA ILE A 238 -15.19 -0.96 -0.13
C ILE A 238 -14.14 -2.05 -0.32
N VAL A 239 -14.19 -3.10 0.50
CA VAL A 239 -13.33 -4.29 0.34
C VAL A 239 -13.70 -5.01 -0.94
N ASP A 240 -12.69 -5.38 -1.73
CA ASP A 240 -12.86 -6.08 -3.00
C ASP A 240 -13.66 -7.38 -2.84
N GLU A 241 -14.42 -7.76 -3.86
CA GLU A 241 -15.33 -8.89 -3.84
C GLU A 241 -14.64 -10.25 -3.67
N ASP A 242 -13.39 -10.37 -4.12
CA ASP A 242 -12.61 -11.61 -4.03
C ASP A 242 -11.65 -11.61 -2.82
N ILE A 243 -11.90 -10.74 -1.83
CA ILE A 243 -11.09 -10.60 -0.62
C ILE A 243 -11.92 -10.94 0.63
N ILE A 244 -11.35 -11.77 1.51
CA ILE A 244 -11.75 -11.82 2.92
C ILE A 244 -10.76 -10.96 3.70
N LEU A 245 -11.26 -9.92 4.35
CA LEU A 245 -10.48 -9.01 5.17
C LEU A 245 -10.82 -9.20 6.64
N GLU A 246 -9.80 -9.27 7.48
CA GLU A 246 -9.90 -9.29 8.93
C GLU A 246 -9.05 -8.14 9.50
N ILE A 247 -9.47 -7.57 10.63
CA ILE A 247 -8.66 -6.64 11.40
C ILE A 247 -8.30 -7.32 12.72
N VAL A 248 -7.00 -7.44 13.00
CA VAL A 248 -6.50 -8.13 14.20
C VAL A 248 -5.62 -7.20 15.03
N LYS A 249 -5.47 -7.54 16.31
CA LYS A 249 -4.49 -6.88 17.16
C LYS A 249 -3.08 -7.12 16.58
N PRO A 250 -2.28 -6.06 16.36
CA PRO A 250 -0.97 -6.17 15.74
C PRO A 250 -0.09 -7.26 16.39
N GLY A 251 0.52 -8.08 15.55
CA GLY A 251 1.39 -9.16 16.01
C GLY A 251 0.68 -10.43 16.52
N THR A 252 -0.66 -10.48 16.49
CA THR A 252 -1.45 -11.61 17.01
C THR A 252 -2.37 -12.21 15.95
N ASN A 253 -3.15 -13.26 16.33
CA ASN A 253 -4.24 -13.82 15.54
C ASN A 253 -5.63 -13.29 15.98
N GLU A 254 -5.69 -12.44 17.02
CA GLU A 254 -6.93 -12.02 17.68
C GLU A 254 -7.60 -10.89 16.91
N ARG A 255 -8.84 -11.08 16.48
CA ARG A 255 -9.65 -10.02 15.88
C ARG A 255 -9.95 -8.91 16.89
N VAL A 256 -9.90 -7.67 16.43
CA VAL A 256 -10.41 -6.54 17.19
C VAL A 256 -11.91 -6.32 16.88
N PRO A 257 -12.69 -5.71 17.78
CA PRO A 257 -14.05 -5.26 17.50
C PRO A 257 -14.09 -4.30 16.29
N ASN A 258 -15.24 -4.28 15.58
CA ASN A 258 -15.45 -3.28 14.53
C ASN A 258 -15.34 -1.87 15.10
N GLY A 259 -14.73 -0.97 14.36
CA GLY A 259 -14.44 0.40 14.79
C GLY A 259 -13.11 0.56 15.51
N GLU A 260 -12.49 -0.52 16.01
CA GLU A 260 -11.15 -0.46 16.58
C GLU A 260 -10.08 -0.61 15.48
N VAL A 261 -8.95 0.10 15.66
CA VAL A 261 -7.81 0.05 14.74
C VAL A 261 -6.99 -1.21 15.00
N GLY A 262 -6.63 -1.91 13.94
CA GLY A 262 -5.75 -3.08 14.03
C GLY A 262 -5.05 -3.38 12.70
N GLU A 263 -4.27 -4.45 12.68
CA GLU A 263 -3.52 -4.91 11.52
C GLU A 263 -4.43 -5.58 10.49
N VAL A 264 -4.27 -5.19 9.22
CA VAL A 264 -5.06 -5.72 8.10
C VAL A 264 -4.52 -7.11 7.72
N ILE A 265 -5.39 -8.10 7.80
CA ILE A 265 -5.15 -9.48 7.37
C ILE A 265 -6.03 -9.77 6.15
N VAL A 266 -5.42 -10.34 5.11
CA VAL A 266 -6.09 -10.58 3.83
C VAL A 266 -5.98 -12.05 3.41
N THR A 267 -7.10 -12.59 2.92
CA THR A 267 -7.17 -13.84 2.17
C THR A 267 -7.69 -13.53 0.77
N VAL A 268 -6.92 -13.88 -0.27
CA VAL A 268 -7.28 -13.68 -1.68
C VAL A 268 -7.94 -14.95 -2.21
N LEU A 269 -9.22 -14.86 -2.60
CA LEU A 269 -10.05 -16.02 -2.90
C LEU A 269 -9.87 -16.60 -4.31
N ASN A 270 -9.39 -15.80 -5.25
CA ASN A 270 -9.29 -16.16 -6.66
C ASN A 270 -7.85 -16.46 -7.15
N ASN A 271 -6.87 -16.42 -6.26
CA ASN A 271 -5.48 -16.73 -6.60
C ASN A 271 -5.14 -18.17 -6.17
N TYR A 272 -5.35 -19.10 -7.08
CA TYR A 272 -5.08 -20.51 -6.83
C TYR A 272 -3.64 -20.91 -7.14
N GLU A 273 -2.96 -20.19 -8.00
CA GLU A 273 -1.59 -20.43 -8.46
C GLU A 273 -0.55 -20.00 -7.41
N LEU A 274 -0.87 -18.97 -6.65
CA LEU A 274 -0.09 -18.50 -5.50
C LEU A 274 -1.05 -18.23 -4.33
N PRO A 275 -1.47 -19.28 -3.59
CA PRO A 275 -2.48 -19.14 -2.53
C PRO A 275 -2.01 -18.20 -1.42
N ILE A 276 -2.79 -17.16 -1.14
CA ILE A 276 -2.54 -16.21 -0.06
C ILE A 276 -3.68 -16.30 0.95
N ILE A 277 -3.39 -16.90 2.10
CA ILE A 277 -4.36 -17.17 3.16
C ILE A 277 -3.90 -16.55 4.47
N ARG A 278 -4.73 -15.64 5.02
CA ARG A 278 -4.46 -14.88 6.24
C ARG A 278 -3.10 -14.22 6.25
N PHE A 279 -2.84 -13.41 5.23
CA PHE A 279 -1.60 -12.66 5.07
C PHE A 279 -1.70 -11.31 5.78
N ALA A 280 -0.77 -11.05 6.69
CA ALA A 280 -0.64 -9.77 7.38
C ALA A 280 0.12 -8.78 6.52
N THR A 281 -0.55 -7.69 6.13
CA THR A 281 0.03 -6.64 5.30
C THR A 281 1.06 -5.79 6.04
N GLY A 282 0.97 -5.77 7.39
CA GLY A 282 1.67 -4.83 8.24
C GLY A 282 1.06 -3.42 8.25
N ASP A 283 -0.07 -3.22 7.56
CA ASP A 283 -0.81 -1.95 7.54
C ASP A 283 -1.91 -1.94 8.59
N LEU A 284 -2.25 -0.77 9.09
CA LEU A 284 -3.33 -0.54 10.03
C LEU A 284 -4.58 -0.02 9.31
N SER A 285 -5.74 -0.48 9.76
CA SER A 285 -7.04 0.04 9.34
C SER A 285 -8.10 -0.27 10.41
N THR A 286 -9.34 0.14 10.15
CA THR A 286 -10.52 -0.21 10.95
C THR A 286 -11.71 -0.50 10.05
N ILE A 287 -12.62 -1.37 10.50
CA ILE A 287 -13.88 -1.64 9.81
C ILE A 287 -14.87 -0.52 10.12
N ILE A 288 -15.48 0.05 9.08
CA ILE A 288 -16.56 1.03 9.19
C ILE A 288 -17.89 0.28 9.26
N GLU A 289 -18.64 0.53 10.31
CA GLU A 289 -19.98 -0.04 10.48
C GLU A 289 -21.04 0.73 9.67
N GLY A 290 -22.18 0.09 9.49
CA GLY A 290 -23.33 0.65 8.78
C GLY A 290 -23.31 0.38 7.27
N GLN A 291 -24.29 0.94 6.57
CA GLN A 291 -24.47 0.73 5.14
C GLN A 291 -23.65 1.71 4.31
N SER A 292 -23.08 1.24 3.19
CA SER A 292 -22.47 2.11 2.19
C SER A 292 -23.54 3.00 1.53
N LYS A 293 -23.21 4.25 1.28
CA LYS A 293 -24.03 5.18 0.51
C LYS A 293 -24.32 4.67 -0.90
N THR A 294 -23.40 3.88 -1.47
CA THR A 294 -23.56 3.26 -2.77
C THR A 294 -24.54 2.08 -2.79
N GLY A 295 -25.01 1.64 -1.62
CA GLY A 295 -25.88 0.48 -1.46
C GLY A 295 -25.18 -0.88 -1.57
N ARG A 296 -23.86 -0.93 -1.68
CA ARG A 296 -23.08 -2.17 -1.66
C ARG A 296 -23.10 -2.80 -0.26
N THR A 297 -23.06 -4.13 -0.21
CA THR A 297 -23.08 -4.92 1.04
C THR A 297 -21.68 -5.34 1.51
N ASN A 298 -20.65 -4.96 0.80
CA ASN A 298 -19.26 -5.26 1.14
C ASN A 298 -18.88 -4.61 2.48
N ILE A 299 -17.96 -5.25 3.20
CA ILE A 299 -17.26 -4.60 4.31
C ILE A 299 -16.56 -3.34 3.80
N ARG A 300 -16.55 -2.30 4.61
CA ARG A 300 -15.82 -1.06 4.36
C ARG A 300 -14.76 -0.87 5.41
N ILE A 301 -13.63 -0.32 4.99
CA ILE A 301 -12.53 0.08 5.88
C ILE A 301 -12.26 1.58 5.74
N LYS A 302 -11.65 2.18 6.76
CA LYS A 302 -11.28 3.61 6.71
C LYS A 302 -10.19 3.90 5.65
N GLY A 303 -9.50 2.88 5.17
CA GLY A 303 -8.34 2.97 4.30
C GLY A 303 -7.05 2.75 5.10
N TRP A 304 -5.93 3.20 4.56
CA TRP A 304 -4.63 3.08 5.23
C TRP A 304 -4.52 4.08 6.39
N MET A 305 -4.21 3.57 7.58
CA MET A 305 -4.09 4.36 8.83
C MET A 305 -2.68 4.28 9.45
N GLY A 306 -1.68 3.92 8.66
CA GLY A 306 -0.32 3.74 9.14
C GLY A 306 0.17 2.29 9.10
N ARG A 307 1.32 2.03 9.72
CA ARG A 307 1.97 0.72 9.75
C ARG A 307 2.06 0.17 11.17
N ALA A 308 1.73 -1.11 11.30
CA ALA A 308 1.85 -1.85 12.56
C ALA A 308 3.31 -2.02 13.02
N ASP A 309 4.25 -2.07 12.07
CA ASP A 309 5.69 -2.23 12.29
C ASP A 309 6.47 -0.89 12.33
N GLN A 310 5.76 0.23 12.46
CA GLN A 310 6.31 1.59 12.43
C GLN A 310 7.03 1.96 11.11
N THR A 311 6.95 1.14 10.09
CA THR A 311 7.46 1.51 8.76
C THR A 311 6.66 2.69 8.23
N THR A 312 7.33 3.73 7.76
CA THR A 312 6.68 4.86 7.09
C THR A 312 7.19 5.03 5.66
N LYS A 313 6.39 5.62 4.79
CA LYS A 313 6.77 5.93 3.41
C LYS A 313 7.03 7.43 3.29
N VAL A 314 8.25 7.80 2.95
CA VAL A 314 8.69 9.19 2.83
C VAL A 314 9.26 9.42 1.44
N ARG A 315 8.68 10.35 0.68
CA ARG A 315 9.11 10.65 -0.70
C ARG A 315 9.25 9.39 -1.57
N GLY A 316 8.31 8.44 -1.43
CA GLY A 316 8.31 7.17 -2.17
C GLY A 316 9.18 6.05 -1.59
N MET A 317 10.06 6.34 -0.62
CA MET A 317 10.94 5.36 0.03
C MET A 317 10.35 4.85 1.33
N PHE A 318 10.48 3.55 1.59
CA PHE A 318 10.12 2.97 2.88
C PHE A 318 11.25 3.18 3.89
N VAL A 319 10.91 3.73 5.05
CA VAL A 319 11.81 3.89 6.19
C VAL A 319 11.36 2.97 7.32
N GLN A 320 12.25 2.11 7.76
CA GLN A 320 11.98 1.08 8.76
C GLN A 320 12.78 1.33 10.06
N PRO A 321 12.24 0.95 11.23
CA PRO A 321 12.97 1.01 12.50
C PRO A 321 14.34 0.35 12.47
N SER A 322 14.48 -0.78 11.75
CA SER A 322 15.75 -1.48 11.59
C SER A 322 16.83 -0.67 10.86
N GLN A 323 16.44 0.23 9.96
CA GLN A 323 17.38 1.13 9.28
C GLN A 323 17.91 2.21 10.23
N ILE A 324 17.06 2.71 11.12
CA ILE A 324 17.47 3.66 12.18
C ILE A 324 18.42 2.99 13.14
N ALA A 325 18.12 1.77 13.59
CA ALA A 325 19.02 0.98 14.42
C ALA A 325 20.38 0.77 13.72
N LYS A 326 20.39 0.46 12.40
CA LYS A 326 21.64 0.28 11.64
C LYS A 326 22.47 1.55 11.54
N ILE A 327 21.87 2.73 11.41
CA ILE A 327 22.57 4.02 11.43
C ILE A 327 23.29 4.20 12.77
N VAL A 328 22.58 3.92 13.87
CA VAL A 328 23.14 4.01 15.23
C VAL A 328 24.25 2.98 15.44
N ASP A 329 24.05 1.73 15.06
CA ASP A 329 25.01 0.64 15.23
C ASP A 329 26.32 0.88 14.44
N ASN A 330 26.24 1.51 13.27
CA ASN A 330 27.42 1.78 12.44
C ASN A 330 28.29 2.93 12.97
N LEU A 331 27.71 3.85 13.74
CA LEU A 331 28.40 5.09 14.15
C LEU A 331 28.65 5.20 15.66
N PHE A 332 27.93 4.44 16.49
CA PHE A 332 27.99 4.57 17.94
C PHE A 332 28.24 3.23 18.62
N THR A 333 29.32 3.16 19.38
CA THR A 333 29.68 1.95 20.15
C THR A 333 28.69 1.69 21.30
N ASN A 334 28.17 2.75 21.91
CA ASN A 334 27.28 2.72 23.07
C ASN A 334 25.78 2.63 22.71
N LYS A 335 25.44 2.55 21.40
CA LYS A 335 24.08 2.40 20.88
C LYS A 335 23.06 3.34 21.56
N PRO A 336 23.23 4.66 21.40
CA PRO A 336 22.31 5.62 22.00
C PRO A 336 20.89 5.43 21.51
N LYS A 337 19.91 5.85 22.32
CA LYS A 337 18.53 5.90 21.89
C LYS A 337 18.35 6.90 20.76
N ALA A 338 17.66 6.50 19.72
CA ALA A 338 17.37 7.36 18.59
C ALA A 338 15.91 7.26 18.18
N LYS A 339 15.35 8.35 17.66
CA LYS A 339 13.98 8.45 17.19
C LYS A 339 13.94 9.29 15.91
N LEU A 340 13.36 8.75 14.87
CA LEU A 340 13.09 9.47 13.63
C LEU A 340 11.72 10.15 13.72
N ILE A 341 11.70 11.45 13.51
CA ILE A 341 10.47 12.23 13.36
C ILE A 341 10.25 12.48 11.87
N VAL A 342 9.07 12.14 11.38
CA VAL A 342 8.60 12.46 10.04
C VAL A 342 7.52 13.53 10.15
N SER A 343 7.70 14.64 9.48
CA SER A 343 6.75 15.75 9.45
C SER A 343 6.53 16.20 8.01
N ARG A 344 5.54 17.08 7.79
CA ARG A 344 5.25 17.65 6.49
C ARG A 344 5.08 19.17 6.61
N GLU A 345 5.83 19.88 5.81
CA GLU A 345 5.75 21.34 5.71
C GLU A 345 5.83 21.77 4.25
N ASN A 346 4.99 22.73 3.85
CA ASN A 346 4.95 23.23 2.47
C ASN A 346 4.86 22.11 1.42
N ASN A 347 4.03 21.10 1.67
CA ASN A 347 3.83 19.92 0.82
C ASN A 347 5.08 19.03 0.62
N ARG A 348 6.07 19.15 1.50
CA ARG A 348 7.27 18.31 1.48
C ARG A 348 7.45 17.58 2.79
N ASP A 349 7.76 16.32 2.68
CA ASP A 349 8.10 15.50 3.86
C ASP A 349 9.48 15.88 4.38
N ASN A 350 9.58 16.09 5.68
CA ASN A 350 10.81 16.36 6.40
C ASN A 350 11.17 15.20 7.32
N LEU A 351 12.45 14.91 7.39
CA LEU A 351 13.03 13.88 8.26
C LEU A 351 13.94 14.53 9.27
N LYS A 352 13.71 14.26 10.56
CA LYS A 352 14.57 14.67 11.66
C LYS A 352 14.92 13.45 12.51
N LEU A 353 16.21 13.10 12.57
CA LEU A 353 16.71 12.04 13.44
C LEU A 353 17.19 12.64 14.75
N LEU A 354 16.52 12.33 15.86
CA LEU A 354 16.90 12.69 17.21
C LEU A 354 17.76 11.59 17.81
N ILE A 355 18.91 11.92 18.40
CA ILE A 355 19.82 10.94 19.03
C ILE A 355 20.18 11.44 20.42
N GLU A 356 19.97 10.61 21.44
CA GLU A 356 20.41 10.92 22.80
C GLU A 356 21.93 10.80 22.92
N TYR A 357 22.62 11.92 22.80
CA TYR A 357 24.08 11.96 22.83
C TYR A 357 24.63 13.22 23.49
N VAL A 358 25.57 13.02 24.39
CA VAL A 358 26.25 14.12 25.09
C VAL A 358 27.71 14.13 24.69
N SER A 359 28.15 15.23 24.08
CA SER A 359 29.55 15.49 23.76
C SER A 359 29.79 17.00 23.74
N ASN A 360 31.07 17.42 23.59
CA ASN A 360 31.37 18.81 23.32
C ASN A 360 30.89 19.25 21.93
N GLU A 361 30.78 20.58 21.70
CA GLU A 361 30.19 21.11 20.47
C GLU A 361 31.00 20.74 19.20
N ASN A 362 32.30 20.71 19.24
CA ASN A 362 33.14 20.40 18.08
C ASN A 362 32.95 18.94 17.63
N ASP A 363 32.85 18.01 18.59
CA ASP A 363 32.59 16.61 18.28
C ASP A 363 31.19 16.40 17.72
N LYS A 364 30.21 17.19 18.19
CA LYS A 364 28.84 17.17 17.66
C LYS A 364 28.75 17.55 16.18
N ILE A 365 29.50 18.57 15.76
CA ILE A 365 29.50 19.04 14.34
C ILE A 365 30.03 17.93 13.43
N ALA A 366 31.22 17.40 13.75
CA ALA A 366 31.83 16.34 12.95
C ALA A 366 31.00 15.04 12.92
N LEU A 367 30.34 14.73 14.04
CA LEU A 367 29.48 13.55 14.14
C LEU A 367 28.15 13.76 13.40
N ASN A 368 27.60 14.97 13.42
CA ASN A 368 26.37 15.32 12.69
C ASN A 368 26.53 15.05 11.19
N GLU A 369 27.60 15.50 10.57
CA GLU A 369 27.93 15.25 9.16
C GLU A 369 27.97 13.73 8.86
N LYS A 370 28.64 12.95 9.69
CA LYS A 370 28.71 11.49 9.54
C LYS A 370 27.34 10.83 9.63
N VAL A 371 26.51 11.27 10.56
CA VAL A 371 25.15 10.71 10.73
C VAL A 371 24.27 11.07 9.53
N VAL A 372 24.35 12.32 9.03
CA VAL A 372 23.61 12.75 7.82
C VAL A 372 24.02 11.93 6.60
N ASP A 373 25.33 11.70 6.42
CA ASP A 373 25.82 10.88 5.31
C ASP A 373 25.38 9.41 5.43
N GLU A 374 25.40 8.85 6.64
CA GLU A 374 24.94 7.48 6.86
C GLU A 374 23.43 7.36 6.70
N MET A 375 22.64 8.36 7.12
CA MET A 375 21.22 8.45 6.82
C MET A 375 20.96 8.42 5.31
N LYS A 376 21.65 9.27 4.56
CA LYS A 376 21.52 9.32 3.10
C LYS A 376 21.86 7.97 2.45
N LYS A 377 22.90 7.30 2.91
CA LYS A 377 23.35 6.01 2.42
C LYS A 377 22.37 4.88 2.71
N ILE A 378 21.80 4.84 3.94
CA ILE A 378 20.94 3.75 4.39
C ILE A 378 19.47 3.97 3.98
N LEU A 379 18.97 5.20 4.11
CA LEU A 379 17.57 5.55 3.81
C LEU A 379 17.35 5.97 2.36
N ASN A 380 18.40 6.35 1.65
CA ASN A 380 18.34 7.04 0.35
C ASN A 380 17.51 8.35 0.40
N LEU A 381 17.52 9.01 1.57
CA LEU A 381 16.78 10.24 1.85
C LEU A 381 17.68 11.25 2.57
N ASN A 382 17.47 12.53 2.29
CA ASN A 382 18.09 13.62 3.04
C ASN A 382 17.21 13.99 4.24
N GLY A 383 17.84 14.18 5.40
CA GLY A 383 17.21 14.62 6.64
C GLY A 383 18.15 15.49 7.47
N ILE A 384 17.67 15.98 8.59
CA ILE A 384 18.47 16.69 9.59
C ILE A 384 18.69 15.80 10.81
N VAL A 385 19.76 16.03 11.52
CA VAL A 385 20.13 15.32 12.77
C VAL A 385 20.20 16.31 13.91
N GLU A 386 19.63 15.93 15.06
CA GLU A 386 19.65 16.71 16.28
C GLU A 386 20.08 15.82 17.44
N PHE A 387 21.15 16.22 18.14
CA PHE A 387 21.57 15.55 19.36
C PHE A 387 20.84 16.15 20.57
N VAL A 388 20.16 15.28 21.29
CA VAL A 388 19.33 15.64 22.44
C VAL A 388 19.93 15.09 23.74
N ASN A 389 19.49 15.60 24.87
CA ASN A 389 19.98 15.17 26.19
C ASN A 389 19.58 13.70 26.49
N LEU A 390 20.41 13.00 27.26
CA LEU A 390 20.07 11.63 27.70
C LEU A 390 18.77 11.63 28.50
N GLY A 391 17.89 10.66 28.17
CA GLY A 391 16.59 10.50 28.82
C GLY A 391 15.50 11.47 28.32
N SER A 392 15.77 12.31 27.29
CA SER A 392 14.77 13.22 26.74
C SER A 392 13.79 12.57 25.76
N LEU A 393 14.17 11.46 25.13
CA LEU A 393 13.28 10.73 24.26
C LEU A 393 12.30 9.84 25.04
N PRO A 394 11.00 9.84 24.71
CA PRO A 394 9.99 9.07 25.41
C PRO A 394 10.27 7.56 25.33
N ASN A 395 9.93 6.84 26.39
CA ASN A 395 10.09 5.38 26.44
C ASN A 395 8.80 4.66 26.01
N ASP A 396 8.33 5.01 24.82
CA ASP A 396 7.04 4.57 24.24
C ASP A 396 7.17 3.41 23.22
N GLY A 397 8.40 2.90 23.04
CA GLY A 397 8.70 1.84 22.07
C GLY A 397 8.66 2.31 20.59
N LYS A 398 8.44 3.60 20.35
CA LYS A 398 8.42 4.15 18.99
C LYS A 398 9.81 4.61 18.56
N VAL A 399 10.32 4.01 17.50
CA VAL A 399 11.56 4.40 16.82
C VAL A 399 11.30 5.40 15.71
N ILE A 400 10.13 5.32 15.08
CA ILE A 400 9.65 6.26 14.07
C ILE A 400 8.35 6.87 14.56
N ASP A 401 8.27 8.20 14.53
CA ASP A 401 7.07 8.97 14.86
C ASP A 401 6.65 9.78 13.63
N ASP A 402 5.58 9.36 13.00
CA ASP A 402 5.03 10.01 11.82
C ASP A 402 3.97 11.03 12.26
N LEU A 403 4.35 12.30 12.23
CA LEU A 403 3.53 13.42 12.68
C LEU A 403 2.76 14.07 11.53
N ARG A 404 2.75 13.45 10.34
CA ARG A 404 1.98 13.98 9.21
C ARG A 404 0.49 13.80 9.46
N ASP A 405 -0.27 14.84 9.15
CA ASP A 405 -1.73 14.78 9.20
C ASP A 405 -2.26 14.12 7.92
N PHE A 406 -2.82 12.93 8.05
CA PHE A 406 -3.43 12.16 6.96
C PHE A 406 -4.92 12.44 6.76
N GLY A 407 -5.52 13.31 7.59
CA GLY A 407 -6.95 13.60 7.64
C GLY A 407 -7.71 12.52 8.42
N ASP A 408 -8.71 12.93 9.21
CA ASP A 408 -9.61 12.04 9.97
C ASP A 408 -10.75 11.44 9.11
#